data_083902084e7445d40412ae58883ff253
#
_entry.id   083902084e7445d40412ae58883ff253
#
_cell.length_a   1.000
_cell.length_b   1.000
_cell.length_c   1.000
_cell.angle_alpha   90.00
_cell.angle_beta   90.00
_cell.angle_gamma   90.00
#
_symmetry.space_group_name_H-M   'P 1'
#
loop_
_entity.id
_entity.type
_entity.pdbx_description
1 polymer ?
#
loop_
_entity_poly.entity_id
_entity_poly.type
_entity_poly.pdbx_seq_one_letter_code
_entity_poly.pdbx_strand_id
1 'polypeptide(L)'
;EEISREAVKKQVEVNILIEVNVAQEESKFGTTTEETENLVRDISFLPGVHIKGLMTIAPFVEDPEENRIYFRKLRQLAVDIGNKNIDNVSMSILSMGMTGDYTVAVQEGSAIVRVGTGIFGERDYSKTI
;
A
#
# COMPACT_ATOMS: atom_id res chain seq x y z
N GLU A 1 7.20 14.98 0.33
CA GLU A 1 7.26 16.45 0.42
C GLU A 1 6.57 17.15 -0.75
N GLU A 2 6.72 16.64 -1.97
CA GLU A 2 6.10 17.25 -3.15
C GLU A 2 4.57 17.28 -3.05
N ILE A 3 3.95 16.16 -2.64
CA ILE A 3 2.51 16.09 -2.46
C ILE A 3 2.05 17.10 -1.41
N SER A 4 2.77 17.20 -0.30
CA SER A 4 2.45 18.16 0.77
C SER A 4 2.52 19.59 0.27
N ARG A 5 3.59 19.92 -0.46
CA ARG A 5 3.79 21.27 -1.00
C ARG A 5 2.65 21.67 -1.94
N GLU A 6 2.27 20.76 -2.84
CA GLU A 6 1.17 21.03 -3.78
C GLU A 6 -0.18 21.09 -3.07
N ALA A 7 -0.40 20.26 -2.06
CA ALA A 7 -1.63 20.30 -1.28
C ALA A 7 -1.80 21.64 -0.57
N VAL A 8 -0.75 22.13 0.07
CA VAL A 8 -0.76 23.44 0.75
C VAL A 8 -1.01 24.55 -0.27
N LYS A 9 -0.29 24.52 -1.39
CA LYS A 9 -0.42 25.52 -2.45
C LYS A 9 -1.85 25.61 -2.99
N LYS A 10 -2.52 24.47 -3.16
CA LYS A 10 -3.88 24.40 -3.69
C LYS A 10 -4.95 24.46 -2.62
N GLN A 11 -4.55 24.56 -1.35
CA GLN A 11 -5.47 24.60 -0.20
C GLN A 11 -6.39 23.39 -0.15
N VAL A 12 -5.82 22.19 -0.37
CA VAL A 12 -6.54 20.92 -0.30
C VAL A 12 -5.83 19.98 0.66
N GLU A 13 -6.58 18.98 1.13
CA GLU A 13 -6.07 17.89 1.96
C GLU A 13 -5.99 16.63 1.11
N VAL A 14 -4.92 15.87 1.26
CA VAL A 14 -4.68 14.65 0.48
C VAL A 14 -4.53 13.46 1.42
N ASN A 15 -5.29 12.42 1.16
CA ASN A 15 -5.17 11.14 1.86
C ASN A 15 -4.22 10.23 1.09
N ILE A 16 -3.27 9.61 1.77
CA ILE A 16 -2.28 8.74 1.15
C ILE A 16 -2.19 7.40 1.85
N LEU A 17 -1.65 6.43 1.13
CA LEU A 17 -1.23 5.14 1.66
C LEU A 17 0.28 5.02 1.49
N ILE A 18 0.94 4.37 2.43
CA ILE A 18 2.38 4.15 2.36
C ILE A 18 2.61 2.78 1.71
N GLU A 19 3.38 2.76 0.63
CA GLU A 19 3.73 1.51 -0.03
C GLU A 19 4.85 0.80 0.72
N VAL A 20 4.61 -0.47 1.05
CA VAL A 20 5.55 -1.30 1.80
C VAL A 20 5.94 -2.52 0.96
N ASN A 21 7.24 -2.76 0.85
CA ASN A 21 7.78 -3.94 0.17
C ASN A 21 7.88 -5.09 1.19
N VAL A 22 6.76 -5.77 1.43
CA VAL A 22 6.68 -6.82 2.47
C VAL A 22 7.45 -8.09 2.11
N ALA A 23 7.65 -8.36 0.83
CA ALA A 23 8.39 -9.52 0.36
C ALA A 23 9.89 -9.25 0.22
N GLN A 24 10.32 -8.00 0.43
CA GLN A 24 11.70 -7.57 0.32
C GLN A 24 12.33 -7.89 -1.04
N GLU A 25 11.57 -7.72 -2.11
CA GLU A 25 12.06 -7.88 -3.47
C GLU A 25 12.82 -6.62 -3.90
N GLU A 26 14.07 -6.80 -4.37
CA GLU A 26 14.90 -5.67 -4.79
C GLU A 26 14.32 -4.89 -5.97
N SER A 27 13.59 -5.58 -6.86
CA SER A 27 12.99 -4.96 -8.04
C SER A 27 11.68 -4.23 -7.75
N LYS A 28 11.14 -4.31 -6.55
CA LYS A 28 9.88 -3.66 -6.18
C LYS A 28 10.13 -2.35 -5.46
N PHE A 29 9.12 -1.48 -5.52
CA PHE A 29 9.14 -0.19 -4.85
C PHE A 29 8.55 -0.32 -3.44
N GLY A 30 8.67 0.73 -2.68
CA GLY A 30 8.13 0.79 -1.34
C GLY A 30 9.21 0.76 -0.27
N THR A 31 8.83 1.14 0.94
CA THR A 31 9.71 1.12 2.09
C THR A 31 9.82 -0.30 2.66
N THR A 32 10.88 -0.58 3.41
CA THR A 32 10.98 -1.85 4.12
C THR A 32 10.02 -1.86 5.31
N THR A 33 9.70 -3.07 5.81
CA THR A 33 8.83 -3.19 6.98
C THR A 33 9.46 -2.53 8.21
N GLU A 34 10.78 -2.62 8.34
CA GLU A 34 11.54 -2.04 9.45
C GLU A 34 11.52 -0.53 9.45
N GLU A 35 11.53 0.09 8.27
CA GLU A 35 11.58 1.54 8.12
C GLU A 35 10.21 2.20 8.03
N THR A 36 9.14 1.42 7.90
CA THR A 36 7.80 1.94 7.67
C THR A 36 7.35 2.88 8.79
N GLU A 37 7.53 2.51 10.04
CA GLU A 37 7.09 3.35 11.16
C GLU A 37 7.80 4.70 11.14
N ASN A 38 9.11 4.73 10.90
CA ASN A 38 9.87 5.98 10.84
C ASN A 38 9.39 6.86 9.68
N LEU A 39 9.14 6.26 8.52
CA LEU A 39 8.61 7.00 7.37
C LEU A 39 7.23 7.57 7.67
N VAL A 40 6.36 6.78 8.30
CA VAL A 40 5.03 7.24 8.71
C VAL A 40 5.14 8.44 9.66
N ARG A 41 6.03 8.38 10.64
CA ARG A 41 6.24 9.48 11.58
C ARG A 41 6.73 10.74 10.88
N ASP A 42 7.69 10.60 9.96
CA ASP A 42 8.22 11.74 9.21
C ASP A 42 7.14 12.40 8.36
N ILE A 43 6.35 11.59 7.65
CA ILE A 43 5.29 12.11 6.79
C ILE A 43 4.14 12.72 7.61
N SER A 44 3.89 12.22 8.82
CA SER A 44 2.80 12.72 9.66
C SER A 44 2.93 14.21 10.00
N PHE A 45 4.13 14.75 9.95
CA PHE A 45 4.38 16.17 10.21
C PHE A 45 4.20 17.05 8.97
N LEU A 46 4.02 16.46 7.78
CA LEU A 46 3.87 17.25 6.55
C LEU A 46 2.45 17.81 6.46
N PRO A 47 2.30 19.13 6.23
CA PRO A 47 0.97 19.72 6.14
C PRO A 47 0.23 19.29 4.89
N GLY A 48 -1.10 19.17 4.99
CA GLY A 48 -1.96 18.83 3.87
C GLY A 48 -1.97 17.37 3.49
N VAL A 49 -1.27 16.51 4.21
CA VAL A 49 -1.18 15.07 3.91
C VAL A 49 -1.62 14.26 5.12
N HIS A 50 -2.52 13.30 4.88
CA HIS A 50 -3.03 12.41 5.92
C HIS A 50 -2.77 10.96 5.54
N ILE A 51 -2.16 10.19 6.44
CA ILE A 51 -1.88 8.78 6.20
C ILE A 51 -3.09 7.96 6.63
N LYS A 52 -3.67 7.20 5.71
CA LYS A 52 -4.88 6.41 5.94
C LYS A 52 -4.62 4.91 6.00
N GLY A 53 -3.44 4.46 5.66
CA GLY A 53 -3.12 3.04 5.68
C GLY A 53 -1.88 2.69 4.91
N LEU A 54 -1.77 1.42 4.60
CA LEU A 54 -0.63 0.83 3.91
C LEU A 54 -1.08 0.16 2.60
N MET A 55 -0.14 0.03 1.68
CA MET A 55 -0.34 -0.61 0.39
C MET A 55 0.85 -1.53 0.10
N THR A 56 0.60 -2.64 -0.54
CA THR A 56 1.66 -3.50 -1.05
C THR A 56 1.27 -4.17 -2.36
N ILE A 57 2.28 -4.54 -3.13
CA ILE A 57 2.16 -5.42 -4.29
C ILE A 57 2.96 -6.68 -3.95
N ALA A 58 2.25 -7.79 -3.77
CA ALA A 58 2.87 -9.07 -3.47
C ALA A 58 3.52 -9.67 -4.72
N PRO A 59 4.45 -10.64 -4.57
CA PRO A 59 5.05 -11.30 -5.72
C PRO A 59 4.03 -11.98 -6.61
N PHE A 60 4.36 -12.11 -7.90
CA PHE A 60 3.57 -12.95 -8.79
C PHE A 60 3.81 -14.41 -8.44
N VAL A 61 2.75 -15.15 -8.15
CA VAL A 61 2.79 -16.56 -7.78
C VAL A 61 1.68 -17.32 -8.50
N GLU A 62 1.89 -18.61 -8.76
CA GLU A 62 0.85 -19.44 -9.38
C GLU A 62 -0.27 -19.77 -8.40
N ASP A 63 0.08 -20.08 -7.16
CA ASP A 63 -0.91 -20.35 -6.10
C ASP A 63 -1.11 -19.10 -5.24
N PRO A 64 -2.30 -18.48 -5.29
CA PRO A 64 -2.57 -17.26 -4.49
C PRO A 64 -2.32 -17.43 -3.00
N GLU A 65 -2.44 -18.64 -2.46
CA GLU A 65 -2.20 -18.91 -1.03
C GLU A 65 -0.76 -18.59 -0.63
N GLU A 66 0.20 -18.65 -1.55
CA GLU A 66 1.59 -18.32 -1.26
C GLU A 66 1.77 -16.86 -0.86
N ASN A 67 0.82 -15.98 -1.25
CA ASN A 67 0.88 -14.56 -0.90
C ASN A 67 0.18 -14.22 0.41
N ARG A 68 -0.54 -15.18 1.02
CA ARG A 68 -1.26 -14.92 2.26
C ARG A 68 -0.34 -14.41 3.37
N ILE A 69 0.86 -14.94 3.47
CA ILE A 69 1.83 -14.52 4.48
C ILE A 69 2.19 -13.03 4.34
N TYR A 70 2.30 -12.53 3.12
CA TYR A 70 2.64 -11.12 2.87
C TYR A 70 1.47 -10.20 3.23
N PHE A 71 0.24 -10.60 2.94
CA PHE A 71 -0.94 -9.84 3.30
C PHE A 71 -1.11 -9.78 4.83
N ARG A 72 -0.84 -10.89 5.51
CA ARG A 72 -0.84 -10.92 6.98
C ARG A 72 0.22 -10.01 7.58
N LYS A 73 1.41 -10.01 6.99
CA LYS A 73 2.50 -9.12 7.44
C LYS A 73 2.10 -7.66 7.32
N LEU A 74 1.49 -7.28 6.19
CA LEU A 74 1.05 -5.91 6.00
C LEU A 74 -0.03 -5.53 7.02
N ARG A 75 -1.01 -6.40 7.21
CA ARG A 75 -2.07 -6.18 8.19
C ARG A 75 -1.50 -6.02 9.60
N GLN A 76 -0.59 -6.91 10.00
CA GLN A 76 0.02 -6.86 11.32
C GLN A 76 0.82 -5.57 11.50
N LEU A 77 1.56 -5.16 10.48
CA LEU A 77 2.30 -3.90 10.51
C LEU A 77 1.35 -2.72 10.69
N ALA A 78 0.23 -2.71 9.97
CA ALA A 78 -0.78 -1.65 10.10
C ALA A 78 -1.38 -1.62 11.51
N VAL A 79 -1.68 -2.77 12.09
CA VAL A 79 -2.20 -2.85 13.46
C VAL A 79 -1.16 -2.32 14.45
N ASP A 80 0.09 -2.72 14.31
CA ASP A 80 1.16 -2.28 15.21
C ASP A 80 1.37 -0.77 15.13
N ILE A 81 1.40 -0.20 13.94
CA ILE A 81 1.55 1.25 13.76
C ILE A 81 0.30 1.98 14.27
N GLY A 82 -0.89 1.44 14.00
CA GLY A 82 -2.13 2.03 14.48
C GLY A 82 -2.18 2.13 16.00
N ASN A 83 -1.64 1.13 16.69
CA ASN A 83 -1.58 1.12 18.16
C ASN A 83 -0.59 2.13 18.75
N LYS A 84 0.29 2.71 17.94
CA LYS A 84 1.20 3.77 18.38
C LYS A 84 0.52 5.11 18.54
N ASN A 85 -0.69 5.28 18.04
CA ASN A 85 -1.48 6.52 18.13
C ASN A 85 -0.72 7.76 17.64
N ILE A 86 -0.10 7.63 16.46
CA ILE A 86 0.62 8.74 15.83
C ILE A 86 -0.39 9.74 15.30
N ASP A 87 -0.21 11.03 15.64
CA ASP A 87 -1.08 12.10 15.14
C ASP A 87 -1.10 12.12 13.61
N ASN A 88 -2.27 12.37 13.04
CA ASN A 88 -2.48 12.48 11.59
C ASN A 88 -2.31 11.15 10.85
N VAL A 89 -2.36 10.03 11.57
CA VAL A 89 -2.18 8.69 11.02
C VAL A 89 -3.35 7.81 11.44
N SER A 90 -4.03 7.20 10.47
CA SER A 90 -4.95 6.10 10.74
C SER A 90 -4.51 4.92 9.86
N MET A 91 -4.71 3.71 10.36
CA MET A 91 -4.36 2.48 9.63
C MET A 91 -5.63 1.71 9.29
N SER A 92 -6.62 2.44 8.77
CA SER A 92 -7.95 1.88 8.48
C SER A 92 -8.05 1.26 7.10
N ILE A 93 -7.12 1.55 6.19
CA ILE A 93 -7.19 1.09 4.80
C ILE A 93 -5.95 0.26 4.48
N LEU A 94 -6.19 -0.96 3.98
CA LEU A 94 -5.16 -1.80 3.38
C LEU A 94 -5.46 -1.93 1.90
N SER A 95 -4.53 -1.52 1.04
CA SER A 95 -4.59 -1.72 -0.40
C SER A 95 -3.64 -2.84 -0.76
N MET A 96 -4.18 -4.01 -1.02
CA MET A 96 -3.40 -5.19 -1.37
C MET A 96 -4.28 -6.16 -2.14
N GLY A 97 -3.66 -6.92 -3.03
CA GLY A 97 -4.38 -7.86 -3.88
C GLY A 97 -4.58 -7.34 -5.30
N MET A 98 -4.31 -8.22 -6.24
CA MET A 98 -4.47 -7.99 -7.68
C MET A 98 -5.31 -9.10 -8.28
N THR A 99 -5.41 -9.18 -9.62
CA THR A 99 -6.24 -10.18 -10.29
C THR A 99 -5.99 -11.60 -9.80
N GLY A 100 -4.71 -11.96 -9.58
CA GLY A 100 -4.32 -13.33 -9.26
C GLY A 100 -4.53 -13.72 -7.80
N ASP A 101 -4.65 -12.76 -6.88
CA ASP A 101 -4.64 -13.06 -5.44
C ASP A 101 -5.63 -12.24 -4.61
N TYR A 102 -6.54 -11.50 -5.25
CA TYR A 102 -7.45 -10.60 -4.52
C TYR A 102 -8.34 -11.33 -3.51
N THR A 103 -8.72 -12.57 -3.79
CA THR A 103 -9.58 -13.33 -2.88
C THR A 103 -8.90 -13.57 -1.54
N VAL A 104 -7.61 -13.96 -1.59
CA VAL A 104 -6.80 -14.17 -0.40
C VAL A 104 -6.58 -12.84 0.33
N ALA A 105 -6.30 -11.77 -0.43
CA ALA A 105 -6.10 -10.45 0.15
C ALA A 105 -7.34 -9.95 0.90
N VAL A 106 -8.53 -10.14 0.33
CA VAL A 106 -9.80 -9.75 0.99
C VAL A 106 -9.99 -10.53 2.29
N GLN A 107 -9.69 -11.82 2.29
CA GLN A 107 -9.77 -12.64 3.50
C GLN A 107 -8.81 -12.15 4.59
N GLU A 108 -7.70 -11.52 4.21
CA GLU A 108 -6.72 -10.98 5.16
C GLU A 108 -6.94 -9.49 5.47
N GLY A 109 -8.05 -8.91 5.03
CA GLY A 109 -8.46 -7.58 5.45
C GLY A 109 -8.27 -6.46 4.43
N SER A 110 -8.03 -6.79 3.15
CA SER A 110 -7.90 -5.77 2.13
C SER A 110 -9.20 -4.99 1.95
N ALA A 111 -9.07 -3.65 1.90
CA ALA A 111 -10.17 -2.75 1.58
C ALA A 111 -10.17 -2.34 0.12
N ILE A 112 -9.00 -2.35 -0.54
CA ILE A 112 -8.84 -1.97 -1.94
C ILE A 112 -8.06 -3.06 -2.65
N VAL A 113 -8.61 -3.56 -3.75
CA VAL A 113 -7.94 -4.52 -4.65
C VAL A 113 -7.82 -3.91 -6.03
N ARG A 114 -6.82 -4.35 -6.81
CA ARG A 114 -6.54 -3.81 -8.14
C ARG A 114 -6.67 -4.93 -9.16
N VAL A 115 -7.86 -5.10 -9.72
CA VAL A 115 -8.21 -6.22 -10.61
C VAL A 115 -8.15 -5.72 -12.08
N GLY A 116 -6.94 -5.29 -12.52
CA GLY A 116 -6.76 -4.72 -13.84
C GLY A 116 -6.88 -5.75 -14.97
N THR A 117 -5.99 -6.73 -15.00
CA THR A 117 -5.98 -7.74 -16.08
C THR A 117 -7.22 -8.62 -16.06
N GLY A 118 -7.83 -8.83 -14.89
CA GLY A 118 -9.07 -9.59 -14.75
C GLY A 118 -10.27 -8.91 -15.40
N ILE A 119 -10.26 -7.58 -15.53
CA ILE A 119 -11.34 -6.79 -16.14
C ILE A 119 -10.99 -6.40 -17.58
N PHE A 120 -9.75 -5.93 -17.82
CA PHE A 120 -9.34 -5.32 -19.08
C PHE A 120 -8.50 -6.25 -19.95
N GLY A 121 -8.16 -7.47 -19.49
CA GLY A 121 -7.28 -8.39 -20.19
C GLY A 121 -5.81 -8.01 -20.00
N GLU A 122 -4.92 -8.88 -20.48
CA GLU A 122 -3.50 -8.67 -20.39
C GLU A 122 -3.03 -7.55 -21.31
N ARG A 123 -1.97 -6.85 -20.89
CA ARG A 123 -1.38 -5.81 -21.73
C ARG A 123 -0.66 -6.43 -22.90
N ASP A 124 -0.84 -5.82 -24.07
CA ASP A 124 -0.12 -6.19 -25.29
C ASP A 124 1.06 -5.24 -25.47
N TYR A 125 2.23 -5.70 -25.03
CA TYR A 125 3.46 -4.92 -25.12
C TYR A 125 4.06 -4.91 -26.54
N SER A 126 3.49 -5.68 -27.47
CA SER A 126 3.94 -5.68 -28.87
C SER A 126 3.44 -4.48 -29.65
N LYS A 127 2.42 -3.77 -29.14
CA LYS A 127 1.87 -2.58 -29.78
C LYS A 127 2.61 -1.34 -29.31
N THR A 128 3.22 -0.64 -30.24
CA THR A 128 3.79 0.68 -30.00
C THR A 128 2.76 1.75 -30.34
N ILE A 129 2.64 2.71 -29.47
CA ILE A 129 1.76 3.88 -29.64
C ILE A 129 2.58 5.01 -30.23
#